data_1d5ba472ba600137f8b9a27b2102354e
#
_entry.id   1d5ba472ba600137f8b9a27b2102354e
#
_cell.length_a   1.000
_cell.length_b   1.000
_cell.length_c   1.000
_cell.angle_alpha   90.00
_cell.angle_beta   90.00
_cell.angle_gamma   90.00
#
_symmetry.space_group_name_H-M   'P 1'
#
loop_
_entity.id
_entity.type
_entity.pdbx_description
1 polymer ?
#
loop_
_entity_poly.entity_id
_entity_poly.type
_entity_poly.pdbx_seq_one_letter_code
_entity_poly.pdbx_strand_id
1 'polypeptide(L)'
;EHHNYSKPNKKLYNIENDYWGFFPIERGESFFVTDLDSLSYYQIDSIAYQKDMTYFTDMYGMYVFEWYRDTILWKERSAEIYGGLTEKELHFLQMMKAQQKLLITEFNFYHHPTPGYIRHEAEKLINTEWTEWIGRYFDPLIYPDNEELPAWVYDNYRAQHGGKWPFTKAGIVFVRSDDTIEILEIDTHLNVEIPYIYTGRYGRKK
;
A
#
# COMPACT_ATOMS: atom_id res chain seq x y z
N GLU A 1 10.29 18.06 -9.65
CA GLU A 1 11.37 19.01 -10.10
C GLU A 1 12.74 18.58 -9.58
N HIS A 2 12.86 18.09 -8.34
CA HIS A 2 14.16 17.68 -7.76
C HIS A 2 14.86 16.52 -8.49
N HIS A 3 14.13 15.74 -9.26
CA HIS A 3 14.66 14.60 -10.00
C HIS A 3 14.61 14.79 -11.53
N ASN A 4 14.39 16.02 -12.00
CA ASN A 4 14.27 16.36 -13.42
C ASN A 4 13.11 15.70 -14.16
N TYR A 5 12.12 15.16 -13.44
CA TYR A 5 10.89 14.65 -14.06
C TYR A 5 9.89 15.80 -14.20
N SER A 6 9.60 16.16 -15.43
CA SER A 6 8.59 17.17 -15.77
C SER A 6 8.01 16.86 -17.15
N LYS A 7 6.85 17.41 -17.45
CA LYS A 7 6.34 17.34 -18.81
C LYS A 7 7.30 18.05 -19.78
N PRO A 8 7.47 17.53 -21.02
CA PRO A 8 8.35 18.16 -22.02
C PRO A 8 8.04 19.63 -22.30
N ASN A 9 6.77 20.01 -22.18
CA ASN A 9 6.29 21.38 -22.36
C ASN A 9 6.35 22.23 -21.07
N LYS A 10 6.91 21.70 -19.98
CA LYS A 10 6.99 22.32 -18.64
C LYS A 10 5.63 22.71 -18.02
N LYS A 11 4.52 22.22 -18.55
CA LYS A 11 3.21 22.39 -17.92
C LYS A 11 3.12 21.57 -16.65
N LEU A 12 2.33 22.03 -15.71
CA LEU A 12 1.99 21.26 -14.49
C LEU A 12 1.23 19.99 -14.85
N TYR A 13 1.33 19.01 -13.96
CA TYR A 13 0.50 17.82 -14.04
C TYR A 13 -0.97 18.21 -13.81
N ASN A 14 -1.85 17.51 -14.49
CA ASN A 14 -3.29 17.77 -14.50
C ASN A 14 -4.02 16.49 -14.12
N ILE A 15 -5.01 16.59 -13.23
CA ILE A 15 -5.74 15.44 -12.70
C ILE A 15 -6.40 14.64 -13.81
N GLU A 16 -7.01 15.28 -14.79
CA GLU A 16 -7.78 14.60 -15.85
C GLU A 16 -6.92 13.79 -16.82
N ASN A 17 -5.66 14.16 -17.01
CA ASN A 17 -4.80 13.59 -18.06
C ASN A 17 -3.56 12.84 -17.55
N ASP A 18 -3.20 13.07 -16.30
CA ASP A 18 -1.93 12.58 -15.77
C ASP A 18 -2.11 11.64 -14.55
N TYR A 19 -3.33 11.53 -14.02
CA TYR A 19 -3.66 10.73 -12.86
C TYR A 19 -4.73 9.72 -13.20
N TRP A 20 -4.62 8.54 -12.63
CA TRP A 20 -5.63 7.48 -12.66
C TRP A 20 -5.98 7.11 -11.22
N GLY A 21 -7.23 6.78 -10.97
CA GLY A 21 -7.66 6.36 -9.65
C GLY A 21 -9.06 6.83 -9.28
N PHE A 22 -9.30 6.84 -7.99
CA PHE A 22 -10.53 7.30 -7.35
C PHE A 22 -10.45 8.80 -7.06
N PHE A 23 -11.40 9.56 -7.59
CA PHE A 23 -11.44 11.02 -7.44
C PHE A 23 -12.71 11.45 -6.71
N PRO A 24 -12.62 11.87 -5.43
CA PRO A 24 -13.75 12.42 -4.70
C PRO A 24 -14.15 13.78 -5.28
N ILE A 25 -15.44 13.96 -5.56
CA ILE A 25 -16.04 15.26 -5.91
C ILE A 25 -16.64 15.86 -4.65
N GLU A 26 -17.57 15.14 -4.03
CA GLU A 26 -18.18 15.51 -2.76
C GLU A 26 -18.16 14.30 -1.83
N ARG A 27 -17.51 14.46 -0.68
CA ARG A 27 -17.22 13.34 0.22
C ARG A 27 -18.50 12.70 0.75
N GLY A 28 -18.64 11.40 0.52
CA GLY A 28 -19.80 10.62 0.92
C GLY A 28 -20.98 10.74 -0.05
N GLU A 29 -20.86 11.50 -1.13
CA GLU A 29 -21.94 11.72 -2.10
C GLU A 29 -21.54 11.34 -3.52
N SER A 30 -20.49 11.96 -4.06
CA SER A 30 -20.13 11.77 -5.47
C SER A 30 -18.64 11.62 -5.70
N PHE A 31 -18.30 10.78 -6.64
CA PHE A 31 -16.92 10.52 -7.10
C PHE A 31 -16.94 10.11 -8.57
N PHE A 32 -15.76 10.12 -9.19
CA PHE A 32 -15.52 9.39 -10.42
C PHE A 32 -14.27 8.54 -10.32
N VAL A 33 -14.19 7.51 -11.13
CA VAL A 33 -13.03 6.64 -11.25
C VAL A 33 -12.49 6.75 -12.67
N THR A 34 -11.20 6.98 -12.79
CA THR A 34 -10.46 6.87 -14.04
C THR A 34 -9.41 5.80 -13.87
N ASP A 35 -9.56 4.68 -14.55
CA ASP A 35 -8.66 3.55 -14.43
C ASP A 35 -8.14 3.06 -15.79
N LEU A 36 -7.10 2.26 -15.77
CA LEU A 36 -6.57 1.63 -16.97
C LEU A 36 -7.49 0.52 -17.48
N ASP A 37 -8.40 0.02 -16.65
CA ASP A 37 -9.31 -1.07 -17.03
C ASP A 37 -10.35 -0.66 -18.06
N SER A 38 -10.65 0.64 -18.15
CA SER A 38 -11.49 1.20 -19.19
C SER A 38 -10.83 1.25 -20.58
N LEU A 39 -9.51 1.09 -20.65
CA LEU A 39 -8.71 1.23 -21.86
C LEU A 39 -8.46 -0.13 -22.55
N SER A 40 -8.22 -0.09 -23.85
CA SER A 40 -7.65 -1.24 -24.56
C SER A 40 -6.16 -1.40 -24.29
N TYR A 41 -5.61 -2.60 -24.45
CA TYR A 41 -4.17 -2.85 -24.31
C TYR A 41 -3.33 -1.95 -25.23
N TYR A 42 -3.80 -1.69 -26.45
CA TYR A 42 -3.12 -0.76 -27.37
C TYR A 42 -3.02 0.67 -26.81
N GLN A 43 -4.06 1.16 -26.16
CA GLN A 43 -4.03 2.47 -25.50
C GLN A 43 -3.09 2.48 -24.30
N ILE A 44 -3.08 1.40 -23.53
CA ILE A 44 -2.17 1.23 -22.39
C ILE A 44 -0.72 1.22 -22.85
N ASP A 45 -0.40 0.48 -23.91
CA ASP A 45 0.93 0.45 -24.52
C ASP A 45 1.37 1.84 -24.99
N SER A 46 0.45 2.58 -25.63
CA SER A 46 0.71 3.96 -26.07
C SER A 46 1.00 4.88 -24.89
N ILE A 47 0.25 4.76 -23.79
CA ILE A 47 0.51 5.54 -22.57
C ILE A 47 1.85 5.16 -21.96
N ALA A 48 2.14 3.87 -21.81
CA ALA A 48 3.41 3.39 -21.30
C ALA A 48 4.59 3.89 -22.14
N TYR A 49 4.45 3.95 -23.47
CA TYR A 49 5.48 4.48 -24.35
C TYR A 49 5.75 5.97 -24.11
N GLN A 50 4.73 6.76 -23.85
CA GLN A 50 4.80 8.22 -23.71
C GLN A 50 5.27 8.70 -22.34
N LYS A 51 5.22 7.86 -21.30
CA LYS A 51 5.60 8.23 -19.94
C LYS A 51 6.99 7.75 -19.61
N ASP A 52 7.74 8.50 -18.83
CA ASP A 52 9.09 8.15 -18.37
C ASP A 52 9.10 7.60 -16.94
N MET A 53 8.02 7.84 -16.20
CA MET A 53 7.85 7.42 -14.82
C MET A 53 6.40 7.09 -14.54
N THR A 54 6.18 6.11 -13.68
CA THR A 54 4.88 5.89 -13.03
C THR A 54 5.04 5.79 -11.53
N TYR A 55 4.02 6.27 -10.80
CA TYR A 55 3.96 6.22 -9.36
C TYR A 55 2.63 5.61 -8.93
N PHE A 56 2.69 4.40 -8.40
CA PHE A 56 1.58 3.71 -7.79
C PHE A 56 1.57 4.05 -6.30
N THR A 57 0.58 4.82 -5.89
CA THR A 57 0.37 5.20 -4.49
C THR A 57 -0.28 4.05 -3.72
N ASP A 58 -1.03 4.37 -2.68
CA ASP A 58 -1.75 3.39 -1.88
C ASP A 58 -2.77 2.61 -2.72
N MET A 59 -2.54 1.29 -2.89
CA MET A 59 -3.40 0.38 -3.65
C MET A 59 -4.47 -0.30 -2.77
N TYR A 60 -4.56 0.03 -1.48
CA TYR A 60 -5.62 -0.49 -0.61
C TYR A 60 -7.01 -0.17 -1.13
N GLY A 61 -7.19 1.01 -1.70
CA GLY A 61 -8.42 1.41 -2.35
C GLY A 61 -9.43 2.11 -1.45
N MET A 62 -10.67 2.12 -1.92
CA MET A 62 -11.81 2.78 -1.26
C MET A 62 -12.97 1.81 -1.11
N TYR A 63 -13.50 1.70 0.08
CA TYR A 63 -14.63 0.83 0.41
C TYR A 63 -15.90 1.63 0.72
N VAL A 64 -17.05 1.02 0.53
CA VAL A 64 -18.37 1.66 0.72
C VAL A 64 -18.50 2.27 2.12
N PHE A 65 -18.10 1.54 3.18
CA PHE A 65 -18.19 2.04 4.54
C PHE A 65 -17.27 3.25 4.80
N GLU A 66 -16.10 3.29 4.18
CA GLU A 66 -15.14 4.39 4.32
C GLU A 66 -15.62 5.63 3.58
N TRP A 67 -16.17 5.41 2.39
CA TRP A 67 -16.65 6.49 1.56
C TRP A 67 -17.90 7.16 2.13
N TYR A 68 -18.93 6.37 2.41
CA TYR A 68 -20.22 6.89 2.89
C TYR A 68 -20.26 7.12 4.40
N ARG A 69 -19.24 6.66 5.15
CA ARG A 69 -19.18 6.79 6.62
C ARG A 69 -20.43 6.28 7.34
N ASP A 70 -21.07 5.28 6.78
CA ASP A 70 -22.26 4.70 7.41
C ASP A 70 -21.82 3.79 8.55
N THR A 71 -22.14 4.20 9.77
CA THR A 71 -21.80 3.48 11.00
C THR A 71 -22.46 2.10 11.11
N ILE A 72 -23.52 1.84 10.34
CA ILE A 72 -24.22 0.56 10.32
C ILE A 72 -23.36 -0.50 9.59
N LEU A 73 -22.60 -0.10 8.59
CA LEU A 73 -21.77 -0.99 7.76
C LEU A 73 -20.42 -1.38 8.40
N TRP A 74 -20.04 -0.76 9.53
CA TRP A 74 -18.77 -1.07 10.22
C TRP A 74 -18.65 -2.50 10.72
N LYS A 75 -19.75 -3.23 10.84
CA LYS A 75 -19.77 -4.62 11.35
C LYS A 75 -19.64 -5.66 10.24
N GLU A 76 -19.82 -5.27 8.99
CA GLU A 76 -19.74 -6.15 7.84
C GLU A 76 -18.64 -5.69 6.90
N ARG A 77 -17.96 -6.64 6.24
CA ARG A 77 -17.03 -6.30 5.16
C ARG A 77 -17.82 -5.61 4.06
N SER A 78 -17.62 -4.31 3.91
CA SER A 78 -18.30 -3.56 2.86
C SER A 78 -17.72 -3.89 1.48
N ALA A 79 -18.53 -3.69 0.44
CA ALA A 79 -18.07 -3.83 -0.93
C ALA A 79 -16.97 -2.81 -1.25
N GLU A 80 -16.02 -3.22 -2.06
CA GLU A 80 -15.01 -2.37 -2.63
C GLU A 80 -15.63 -1.47 -3.72
N ILE A 81 -15.25 -0.20 -3.72
CA ILE A 81 -15.60 0.76 -4.78
C ILE A 81 -14.48 0.81 -5.82
N TYR A 82 -13.22 0.86 -5.35
CA TYR A 82 -12.02 0.97 -6.16
C TYR A 82 -10.81 0.49 -5.35
N GLY A 83 -9.87 -0.21 -5.99
CA GLY A 83 -8.59 -0.58 -5.36
C GLY A 83 -7.97 -1.85 -5.94
N GLY A 84 -6.81 -2.17 -5.41
CA GLY A 84 -5.99 -3.29 -5.85
C GLY A 84 -5.36 -3.08 -7.23
N LEU A 85 -4.34 -3.89 -7.50
CA LEU A 85 -3.69 -3.94 -8.80
C LEU A 85 -4.51 -4.83 -9.74
N THR A 86 -4.81 -4.32 -10.93
CA THR A 86 -5.55 -5.05 -11.97
C THR A 86 -4.63 -5.70 -13.00
N GLU A 87 -5.17 -6.56 -13.87
CA GLU A 87 -4.40 -7.14 -14.98
C GLU A 87 -3.86 -6.08 -15.95
N LYS A 88 -4.64 -5.04 -16.19
CA LYS A 88 -4.24 -3.97 -17.11
C LYS A 88 -3.19 -3.05 -16.51
N GLU A 89 -3.26 -2.80 -15.21
CA GLU A 89 -2.22 -2.08 -14.48
C GLU A 89 -0.93 -2.89 -14.40
N LEU A 90 -1.02 -4.20 -14.16
CA LEU A 90 0.14 -5.09 -14.24
C LEU A 90 0.77 -5.08 -15.64
N HIS A 91 -0.04 -5.15 -16.69
CA HIS A 91 0.44 -5.04 -18.06
C HIS A 91 1.15 -3.70 -18.31
N PHE A 92 0.56 -2.59 -17.85
CA PHE A 92 1.19 -1.27 -17.93
C PHE A 92 2.56 -1.24 -17.26
N LEU A 93 2.68 -1.80 -16.05
CA LEU A 93 3.96 -1.91 -15.33
C LEU A 93 4.97 -2.77 -16.10
N GLN A 94 4.54 -3.88 -16.70
CA GLN A 94 5.40 -4.72 -17.54
C GLN A 94 5.95 -3.95 -18.74
N MET A 95 5.11 -3.17 -19.42
CA MET A 95 5.51 -2.33 -20.55
C MET A 95 6.47 -1.22 -20.13
N MET A 96 6.22 -0.55 -19.00
CA MET A 96 7.11 0.46 -18.43
C MET A 96 8.49 -0.13 -18.11
N LYS A 97 8.53 -1.30 -17.45
CA LYS A 97 9.76 -1.99 -17.10
C LYS A 97 10.53 -2.44 -18.35
N ALA A 98 9.85 -3.02 -19.34
CA ALA A 98 10.47 -3.43 -20.59
C ALA A 98 11.18 -2.27 -21.32
N GLN A 99 10.67 -1.07 -21.16
CA GLN A 99 11.25 0.17 -21.70
C GLN A 99 12.25 0.83 -20.74
N GLN A 100 12.62 0.18 -19.63
CA GLN A 100 13.58 0.67 -18.63
C GLN A 100 13.17 2.00 -17.97
N LYS A 101 11.88 2.23 -17.80
CA LYS A 101 11.34 3.45 -17.21
C LYS A 101 11.25 3.33 -15.67
N LEU A 102 11.14 4.46 -15.00
CA LEU A 102 11.09 4.50 -13.54
C LEU A 102 9.71 4.05 -13.04
N LEU A 103 9.73 3.05 -12.16
CA LEU A 103 8.56 2.56 -11.42
C LEU A 103 8.73 2.92 -9.94
N ILE A 104 7.74 3.57 -9.36
CA ILE A 104 7.67 3.88 -7.93
C ILE A 104 6.39 3.27 -7.39
N THR A 105 6.48 2.51 -6.31
CA THR A 105 5.35 1.87 -5.65
C THR A 105 5.39 2.13 -4.15
N GLU A 106 4.24 2.27 -3.53
CA GLU A 106 4.12 2.46 -2.09
C GLU A 106 3.80 1.15 -1.35
N PHE A 107 3.68 1.23 -0.03
CA PHE A 107 3.64 0.10 0.90
C PHE A 107 2.46 -0.86 0.72
N ASN A 108 1.27 -0.40 0.31
CA ASN A 108 0.09 -1.24 0.10
C ASN A 108 0.00 -1.86 -1.30
N PHE A 109 1.06 -1.79 -2.09
CA PHE A 109 1.05 -2.23 -3.49
C PHE A 109 0.64 -3.71 -3.67
N TYR A 110 0.98 -4.56 -2.72
CA TYR A 110 0.65 -6.00 -2.75
C TYR A 110 -0.53 -6.38 -1.88
N HIS A 111 -1.07 -5.44 -1.12
CA HIS A 111 -2.12 -5.71 -0.14
C HIS A 111 -3.47 -6.02 -0.82
N HIS A 112 -4.41 -6.57 -0.04
CA HIS A 112 -5.81 -6.64 -0.45
C HIS A 112 -6.30 -5.22 -0.86
N PRO A 113 -7.06 -5.08 -1.97
CA PRO A 113 -7.76 -6.13 -2.69
C PRO A 113 -7.01 -6.73 -3.91
N THR A 114 -5.72 -6.47 -4.08
CA THR A 114 -4.94 -7.05 -5.19
C THR A 114 -5.09 -8.58 -5.23
N PRO A 115 -5.58 -9.16 -6.35
CA PRO A 115 -5.70 -10.61 -6.48
C PRO A 115 -4.36 -11.32 -6.37
N GLY A 116 -4.32 -12.49 -5.70
CA GLY A 116 -3.09 -13.21 -5.41
C GLY A 116 -2.24 -13.55 -6.63
N TYR A 117 -2.86 -13.89 -7.77
CA TYR A 117 -2.13 -14.18 -9.00
C TYR A 117 -1.49 -12.92 -9.62
N ILE A 118 -2.16 -11.77 -9.55
CA ILE A 118 -1.61 -10.48 -10.00
C ILE A 118 -0.46 -10.06 -9.10
N ARG A 119 -0.65 -10.17 -7.77
CA ARG A 119 0.40 -9.91 -6.79
C ARG A 119 1.66 -10.72 -7.11
N HIS A 120 1.54 -12.01 -7.33
CA HIS A 120 2.68 -12.88 -7.62
C HIS A 120 3.44 -12.48 -8.89
N GLU A 121 2.75 -12.06 -9.94
CA GLU A 121 3.40 -11.53 -11.14
C GLU A 121 4.06 -10.17 -10.91
N ALA A 122 3.44 -9.30 -10.10
CA ALA A 122 4.02 -8.02 -9.73
C ALA A 122 5.27 -8.19 -8.84
N GLU A 123 5.26 -9.14 -7.91
CA GLU A 123 6.43 -9.51 -7.10
C GLU A 123 7.63 -9.91 -7.97
N LYS A 124 7.41 -10.76 -8.97
CA LYS A 124 8.44 -11.13 -9.95
C LYS A 124 8.91 -9.92 -10.76
N LEU A 125 7.98 -9.07 -11.16
CA LEU A 125 8.27 -7.89 -11.95
C LEU A 125 9.21 -6.93 -11.21
N ILE A 126 8.96 -6.67 -9.94
CA ILE A 126 9.73 -5.70 -9.12
C ILE A 126 10.90 -6.39 -8.39
N ASN A 127 10.94 -7.73 -8.41
CA ASN A 127 11.90 -8.54 -7.69
C ASN A 127 11.86 -8.31 -6.18
N THR A 128 10.65 -8.32 -5.63
CA THR A 128 10.33 -8.25 -4.21
C THR A 128 9.42 -9.42 -3.85
N GLU A 129 9.26 -9.67 -2.58
CA GLU A 129 8.36 -10.69 -2.05
C GLU A 129 7.60 -10.10 -0.88
N TRP A 130 6.28 -10.17 -0.91
CA TRP A 130 5.47 -9.75 0.21
C TRP A 130 5.33 -10.88 1.22
N THR A 131 5.79 -10.62 2.42
CA THR A 131 5.83 -11.59 3.50
C THR A 131 4.51 -11.70 4.27
N GLU A 132 3.47 -10.97 3.87
CA GLU A 132 2.17 -10.86 4.53
C GLU A 132 2.18 -10.11 5.88
N TRP A 133 3.34 -9.59 6.29
CA TRP A 133 3.47 -8.81 7.49
C TRP A 133 3.29 -7.32 7.22
N ILE A 134 2.50 -6.65 8.06
CA ILE A 134 2.35 -5.20 8.11
C ILE A 134 2.83 -4.74 9.47
N GLY A 135 3.72 -3.75 9.49
CA GLY A 135 4.26 -3.17 10.71
C GLY A 135 3.77 -1.75 10.94
N ARG A 136 3.34 -1.44 12.16
CA ARG A 136 3.02 -0.09 12.61
C ARG A 136 3.74 0.23 13.91
N TYR A 137 4.34 1.42 13.97
CA TYR A 137 4.97 1.95 15.18
C TYR A 137 3.93 2.51 16.14
N PHE A 138 4.12 2.25 17.45
CA PHE A 138 3.31 2.79 18.54
C PHE A 138 4.23 3.30 19.66
N ASP A 139 3.86 4.42 20.27
CA ASP A 139 4.58 5.01 21.38
C ASP A 139 3.59 5.59 22.43
N PRO A 140 3.52 4.98 23.62
CA PRO A 140 4.10 3.69 24.04
C PRO A 140 3.19 2.49 23.68
N LEU A 141 3.71 1.27 23.88
CA LEU A 141 2.94 0.02 23.79
C LEU A 141 2.20 -0.30 25.12
N ILE A 142 1.59 0.71 25.75
CA ILE A 142 0.86 0.54 27.01
C ILE A 142 -0.65 0.50 26.71
N TYR A 143 -1.27 -0.64 26.96
CA TYR A 143 -2.72 -0.81 26.81
C TYR A 143 -3.38 -0.75 28.19
N PRO A 144 -4.52 -0.03 28.38
CA PRO A 144 -5.28 0.73 27.37
C PRO A 144 -4.87 2.21 27.20
N ASP A 145 -3.78 2.67 27.80
CA ASP A 145 -3.42 4.08 27.87
C ASP A 145 -3.11 4.68 26.48
N ASN A 146 -2.58 3.87 25.56
CA ASN A 146 -2.42 4.29 24.17
C ASN A 146 -3.69 4.02 23.36
N GLU A 147 -4.50 5.07 23.12
CA GLU A 147 -5.76 4.97 22.37
C GLU A 147 -5.58 4.57 20.90
N GLU A 148 -4.37 4.74 20.32
CA GLU A 148 -4.07 4.30 18.96
C GLU A 148 -3.83 2.79 18.84
N LEU A 149 -3.53 2.12 19.97
CA LEU A 149 -3.30 0.69 19.99
C LEU A 149 -4.64 -0.06 20.00
N PRO A 150 -5.02 -0.77 18.91
CA PRO A 150 -6.34 -1.38 18.83
C PRO A 150 -6.52 -2.51 19.85
N ALA A 151 -7.69 -2.59 20.47
CA ALA A 151 -8.01 -3.64 21.44
C ALA A 151 -7.84 -5.06 20.88
N TRP A 152 -8.19 -5.27 19.61
CA TRP A 152 -8.04 -6.58 18.97
C TRP A 152 -6.58 -7.02 18.85
N VAL A 153 -5.64 -6.08 18.68
CA VAL A 153 -4.19 -6.37 18.69
C VAL A 153 -3.76 -6.89 20.06
N TYR A 154 -4.17 -6.18 21.11
CA TYR A 154 -3.90 -6.57 22.49
C TYR A 154 -4.49 -7.97 22.82
N ASP A 155 -5.74 -8.21 22.46
CA ASP A 155 -6.43 -9.46 22.74
C ASP A 155 -5.84 -10.63 21.98
N ASN A 156 -5.57 -10.46 20.65
CA ASN A 156 -4.97 -11.50 19.81
C ASN A 156 -3.56 -11.84 20.26
N TYR A 157 -2.72 -10.83 20.54
CA TYR A 157 -1.37 -11.08 21.05
C TYR A 157 -1.41 -11.92 22.34
N ARG A 158 -2.26 -11.55 23.30
CA ARG A 158 -2.39 -12.28 24.57
C ARG A 158 -2.89 -13.71 24.36
N ALA A 159 -3.82 -13.92 23.45
CA ALA A 159 -4.31 -15.26 23.11
C ALA A 159 -3.19 -16.15 22.54
N GLN A 160 -2.32 -15.58 21.73
CA GLN A 160 -1.20 -16.28 21.08
C GLN A 160 -0.01 -16.50 22.03
N HIS A 161 0.18 -15.61 23.05
CA HIS A 161 1.38 -15.59 23.91
C HIS A 161 1.05 -15.84 25.39
N GLY A 162 0.12 -16.74 25.69
CA GLY A 162 -0.17 -17.22 27.06
C GLY A 162 -0.76 -16.16 28.00
N GLY A 163 -1.55 -15.23 27.48
CA GLY A 163 -2.31 -14.24 28.23
C GLY A 163 -1.49 -13.04 28.74
N LYS A 164 -0.22 -12.90 28.32
CA LYS A 164 0.68 -11.84 28.81
C LYS A 164 0.77 -10.70 27.80
N TRP A 165 0.96 -9.49 28.32
CA TRP A 165 1.32 -8.29 27.59
C TRP A 165 2.48 -7.61 28.31
N PRO A 166 3.73 -7.89 27.94
CA PRO A 166 4.88 -7.41 28.71
C PRO A 166 5.40 -6.04 28.26
N PHE A 167 4.81 -5.42 27.29
CA PHE A 167 5.32 -4.22 26.62
C PHE A 167 4.92 -2.94 27.34
N THR A 168 5.88 -2.03 27.51
CA THR A 168 5.70 -0.73 28.19
C THR A 168 6.40 0.42 27.48
N LYS A 169 7.29 0.13 26.53
CA LYS A 169 8.00 1.14 25.77
C LYS A 169 7.39 1.28 24.36
N ALA A 170 7.97 2.13 23.56
CA ALA A 170 7.65 2.23 22.15
C ALA A 170 8.09 0.99 21.38
N GLY A 171 7.47 0.72 20.25
CA GLY A 171 7.84 -0.42 19.42
C GLY A 171 7.02 -0.56 18.17
N ILE A 172 7.32 -1.60 17.40
CA ILE A 172 6.60 -1.93 16.16
C ILE A 172 5.74 -3.17 16.41
N VAL A 173 4.45 -3.03 16.16
CA VAL A 173 3.51 -4.15 16.10
C VAL A 173 3.46 -4.63 14.67
N PHE A 174 3.77 -5.89 14.46
CA PHE A 174 3.62 -6.59 13.19
C PHE A 174 2.39 -7.48 13.23
N VAL A 175 1.58 -7.36 12.21
CA VAL A 175 0.40 -8.19 11.99
C VAL A 175 0.53 -8.91 10.67
N ARG A 176 0.33 -10.23 10.66
CA ARG A 176 0.27 -11.03 9.44
C ARG A 176 -1.18 -11.21 8.98
N SER A 177 -1.36 -11.59 7.73
CA SER A 177 -2.70 -11.77 7.12
C SER A 177 -3.60 -12.81 7.80
N ASP A 178 -3.03 -13.69 8.63
CA ASP A 178 -3.74 -14.69 9.45
C ASP A 178 -3.97 -14.24 10.91
N ASP A 179 -3.85 -12.94 11.18
CA ASP A 179 -3.97 -12.31 12.50
C ASP A 179 -2.87 -12.72 13.51
N THR A 180 -1.79 -13.35 13.06
CA THR A 180 -0.60 -13.56 13.90
C THR A 180 0.03 -12.22 14.24
N ILE A 181 0.36 -12.00 15.52
CA ILE A 181 0.93 -10.74 16.00
C ILE A 181 2.30 -10.98 16.61
N GLU A 182 3.28 -10.21 16.15
CA GLU A 182 4.61 -10.12 16.72
C GLU A 182 4.93 -8.67 17.09
N ILE A 183 5.66 -8.46 18.18
CA ILE A 183 5.98 -7.12 18.67
C ILE A 183 7.45 -6.98 18.91
N LEU A 184 8.04 -5.95 18.33
CA LEU A 184 9.44 -5.56 18.56
C LEU A 184 9.49 -4.27 19.37
N GLU A 185 9.76 -4.38 20.65
CA GLU A 185 9.88 -3.26 21.57
C GLU A 185 11.30 -2.67 21.56
N ILE A 186 11.40 -1.36 21.66
CA ILE A 186 12.67 -0.63 21.75
C ILE A 186 13.43 -1.03 23.02
N ASP A 187 14.74 -1.07 22.93
CA ASP A 187 15.70 -1.50 23.98
C ASP A 187 15.58 -2.97 24.41
N THR A 188 14.51 -3.65 24.03
CA THR A 188 14.33 -5.09 24.30
C THR A 188 14.66 -5.92 23.05
N HIS A 189 14.10 -5.51 21.91
CA HIS A 189 14.24 -6.20 20.62
C HIS A 189 14.87 -5.33 19.55
N LEU A 190 14.72 -4.01 19.65
CA LEU A 190 15.26 -3.02 18.72
C LEU A 190 16.25 -2.12 19.45
N ASN A 191 17.42 -1.90 18.84
CA ASN A 191 18.45 -0.98 19.34
C ASN A 191 18.22 0.47 18.86
N VAL A 192 17.28 0.69 17.95
CA VAL A 192 16.98 1.97 17.31
C VAL A 192 15.49 2.07 17.00
N GLU A 193 14.98 3.29 16.99
CA GLU A 193 13.57 3.57 16.70
C GLU A 193 13.20 3.30 15.23
N ILE A 194 14.15 3.45 14.33
CA ILE A 194 13.94 3.28 12.89
C ILE A 194 14.66 2.03 12.40
N PRO A 195 13.95 1.04 11.85
CA PRO A 195 14.59 -0.15 11.31
C PRO A 195 15.45 0.19 10.08
N TYR A 196 16.60 -0.45 9.98
CA TYR A 196 17.48 -0.34 8.81
C TYR A 196 17.03 -1.29 7.70
N ILE A 197 17.03 -0.78 6.49
CA ILE A 197 16.85 -1.60 5.30
C ILE A 197 18.22 -1.89 4.67
N TYR A 198 18.58 -3.16 4.61
CA TYR A 198 19.76 -3.59 3.87
C TYR A 198 19.36 -3.90 2.43
N THR A 199 19.86 -3.11 1.50
CA THR A 199 19.65 -3.40 0.07
C THR A 199 20.39 -4.67 -0.32
N GLY A 200 19.70 -5.58 -0.97
CA GLY A 200 20.26 -6.78 -1.59
C GLY A 200 21.23 -6.46 -2.73
N ARG A 201 21.71 -7.51 -3.39
CA ARG A 201 22.72 -7.42 -4.46
C ARG A 201 22.31 -6.48 -5.61
N TYR A 202 21.01 -6.36 -5.89
CA TYR A 202 20.46 -5.51 -6.96
C TYR A 202 20.41 -4.03 -6.56
N GLY A 203 20.13 -3.70 -5.30
CA GLY A 203 20.10 -2.32 -4.83
C GLY A 203 21.47 -1.67 -4.63
N ARG A 204 22.55 -2.44 -4.74
CA ARG A 204 23.94 -1.94 -4.59
C ARG A 204 24.62 -1.60 -5.93
N LYS A 205 23.95 -1.88 -7.05
CA LYS A 205 24.46 -1.55 -8.37
C LYS A 205 23.96 -0.15 -8.77
N LYS A 206 24.68 0.83 -8.35
CA LYS A 206 24.73 2.17 -8.96
C LYS A 206 26.17 2.52 -9.18
#